data_2ce17839afea2f822690ea8579170dce
#
_entry.id   2ce17839afea2f822690ea8579170dce
#
_cell.length_a   1.000
_cell.length_b   1.000
_cell.length_c   1.000
_cell.angle_alpha   90.00
_cell.angle_beta   90.00
_cell.angle_gamma   90.00
#
_symmetry.space_group_name_H-M   'P 1'
#
loop_
_entity.id
_entity.type
_entity.pdbx_description
1 polymer ?
#
loop_
_entity_poly.entity_id
_entity_poly.type
_entity_poly.pdbx_seq_one_letter_code
_entity_poly.pdbx_strand_id
1 'polypeptide(L)'
;MIRALRESGLVVETCFNPTKIVYRLSSDTITFRMETNPMSHNQVSMSCLTIPIFTFHPLNQLGKYRAFALIMTSSFCCAPCLGYDPVGALFDLEESHSIEIQSSHEGRDIPLLISLPGKNGLLPVILFSHGLGGSRNGYKYVRTYWTGRGYATIFLQHPGSDESLLQGVSPSQALRQLRGAATRKNMNLRVDDVTDVLDAMSVWTSDKKSPFYGRMNTNNVGLAGHSMGAITSQLMIGQQRWLSSTKKDKQIRAAVLMSPSSTSLQSAGSAFGAVTTPCLLLTGTRDTLPFFRNQSIDSRRAIFSALPSGNAYELVLHNATHSAFSDRSIRNDPPPNPKHHRAIEAITTAFWDAYLQGNEDAANWLRNG
;
A
#
# COMPACT_ATOMS: atom_id res chain seq x y z
N MET A 1 -13.37 0.78 9.35
CA MET A 1 -12.43 1.83 8.93
C MET A 1 -12.66 3.13 9.70
N ILE A 2 -13.81 3.76 9.58
CA ILE A 2 -14.13 5.05 10.20
C ILE A 2 -13.91 5.04 11.72
N ARG A 3 -14.26 3.95 12.44
CA ARG A 3 -14.07 3.85 13.90
C ARG A 3 -12.60 3.74 14.30
N ALA A 4 -11.83 2.88 13.67
CA ALA A 4 -10.39 2.72 13.97
C ALA A 4 -9.55 3.95 13.59
N LEU A 5 -9.95 4.66 12.52
CA LEU A 5 -9.31 5.91 12.12
C LEU A 5 -9.79 7.11 12.96
N ARG A 6 -11.04 7.10 13.48
CA ARG A 6 -11.53 8.09 14.46
C ARG A 6 -10.77 8.02 15.78
N GLU A 7 -10.49 6.83 16.27
CA GLU A 7 -9.70 6.63 17.50
C GLU A 7 -8.24 7.11 17.35
N SER A 8 -7.72 7.15 16.09
CA SER A 8 -6.43 7.77 15.78
C SER A 8 -6.50 9.30 15.53
N GLY A 9 -7.68 9.92 15.61
CA GLY A 9 -7.89 11.34 15.35
C GLY A 9 -7.76 11.73 13.88
N LEU A 10 -7.94 10.79 12.95
CA LEU A 10 -7.89 10.98 11.51
C LEU A 10 -9.31 10.96 10.92
N VAL A 11 -9.58 11.88 10.01
CA VAL A 11 -10.82 11.96 9.25
C VAL A 11 -10.57 11.48 7.83
N VAL A 12 -11.36 10.51 7.36
CA VAL A 12 -11.25 9.90 6.03
C VAL A 12 -12.43 10.33 5.19
N GLU A 13 -12.18 11.00 4.06
CA GLU A 13 -13.16 11.18 3.01
C GLU A 13 -13.06 10.01 2.01
N THR A 14 -14.17 9.30 1.79
CA THR A 14 -14.24 8.28 0.74
C THR A 14 -15.09 8.80 -0.40
N CYS A 15 -14.50 8.91 -1.60
CA CYS A 15 -15.26 9.16 -2.83
C CYS A 15 -15.50 7.83 -3.51
N PHE A 16 -16.76 7.41 -3.61
CA PHE A 16 -17.15 6.18 -4.29
C PHE A 16 -17.39 6.49 -5.78
N ASN A 17 -16.57 5.96 -6.64
CA ASN A 17 -16.94 5.64 -8.01
C ASN A 17 -17.14 4.12 -8.05
N PRO A 18 -18.24 3.54 -8.55
CA PRO A 18 -18.49 2.10 -8.52
C PRO A 18 -17.38 1.26 -9.18
N THR A 19 -16.42 1.92 -9.82
CA THR A 19 -15.28 1.29 -10.47
C THR A 19 -13.91 1.65 -9.87
N LYS A 20 -13.83 2.66 -8.99
CA LYS A 20 -12.56 3.13 -8.38
C LYS A 20 -12.80 3.71 -6.99
N ILE A 21 -11.96 3.36 -6.03
CA ILE A 21 -12.08 3.80 -4.64
C ILE A 21 -10.98 4.80 -4.30
N VAL A 22 -11.36 5.99 -3.85
CA VAL A 22 -10.46 7.07 -3.44
C VAL A 22 -10.67 7.36 -1.95
N TYR A 23 -9.60 7.39 -1.18
CA TYR A 23 -9.60 7.79 0.22
C TYR A 23 -8.95 9.16 0.37
N ARG A 24 -9.61 10.08 1.08
CA ARG A 24 -9.05 11.39 1.45
C ARG A 24 -9.09 11.56 2.95
N LEU A 25 -8.00 12.02 3.52
CA LEU A 25 -7.89 12.35 4.94
C LEU A 25 -7.86 13.87 5.08
N SER A 26 -8.82 14.45 5.84
CA SER A 26 -8.85 15.87 6.18
C SER A 26 -8.79 16.08 7.70
N SER A 27 -8.42 17.29 8.15
CA SER A 27 -8.17 17.56 9.55
C SER A 27 -9.42 17.64 10.44
N ASP A 28 -10.63 17.98 9.89
CA ASP A 28 -11.74 18.42 10.75
C ASP A 28 -13.16 17.96 10.36
N THR A 29 -13.38 17.32 9.21
CA THR A 29 -14.76 16.97 8.79
C THR A 29 -14.82 15.75 7.89
N ILE A 30 -15.80 14.86 8.16
CA ILE A 30 -16.14 13.75 7.27
C ILE A 30 -17.20 14.26 6.29
N THR A 31 -16.83 14.41 5.03
CA THR A 31 -17.80 14.70 3.97
C THR A 31 -17.83 13.53 2.98
N PHE A 32 -18.97 12.88 2.86
CA PHE A 32 -19.19 11.88 1.83
C PHE A 32 -19.64 12.59 0.55
N ARG A 33 -18.86 12.54 -0.50
CA ARG A 33 -19.26 13.03 -1.83
C ARG A 33 -19.21 11.89 -2.82
N MET A 34 -20.37 11.50 -3.34
CA MET A 34 -20.45 10.63 -4.50
C MET A 34 -20.30 11.49 -5.75
N GLU A 35 -19.24 11.29 -6.51
CA GLU A 35 -19.14 11.86 -7.86
C GLU A 35 -19.70 10.82 -8.83
N THR A 36 -20.95 11.03 -9.26
CA THR A 36 -21.54 10.31 -10.40
C THR A 36 -21.10 10.99 -11.69
N ASN A 37 -20.63 10.22 -12.65
CA ASN A 37 -20.31 10.70 -14.00
C ASN A 37 -21.58 11.30 -14.65
N PRO A 38 -21.55 12.48 -15.28
CA PRO A 38 -22.74 13.18 -15.77
C PRO A 38 -23.38 12.61 -17.03
N MET A 39 -23.22 11.31 -17.31
CA MET A 39 -23.86 10.62 -18.44
C MET A 39 -24.68 9.40 -18.01
N SER A 40 -25.65 9.59 -17.13
CA SER A 40 -26.86 8.76 -17.10
C SER A 40 -27.90 9.43 -16.20
N HIS A 41 -28.97 9.94 -16.82
CA HIS A 41 -30.21 10.33 -16.14
C HIS A 41 -30.87 9.07 -15.58
N ASN A 42 -30.65 8.79 -14.29
CA ASN A 42 -31.61 8.04 -13.47
C ASN A 42 -31.38 8.45 -12.00
N GLN A 43 -32.32 9.24 -11.51
CA GLN A 43 -32.39 9.57 -10.09
C GLN A 43 -32.80 8.32 -9.32
N VAL A 44 -31.92 7.79 -8.47
CA VAL A 44 -32.30 6.84 -7.42
C VAL A 44 -32.48 7.63 -6.14
N SER A 45 -33.75 7.82 -5.77
CA SER A 45 -34.16 8.36 -4.47
C SER A 45 -33.88 7.32 -3.39
N MET A 46 -32.95 7.58 -2.49
CA MET A 46 -32.80 6.82 -1.23
C MET A 46 -33.71 7.41 -0.18
N SER A 47 -34.81 6.73 0.12
CA SER A 47 -35.63 7.00 1.30
C SER A 47 -34.92 6.51 2.57
N CYS A 48 -34.73 7.44 3.52
CA CYS A 48 -34.32 7.13 4.89
C CYS A 48 -35.35 6.22 5.55
N LEU A 49 -34.95 5.01 5.93
CA LEU A 49 -35.75 4.16 6.80
C LEU A 49 -35.60 4.68 8.26
N THR A 50 -36.62 5.39 8.71
CA THR A 50 -36.76 5.73 10.14
C THR A 50 -37.38 4.55 10.86
N ILE A 51 -36.65 3.91 11.76
CA ILE A 51 -37.18 2.87 12.63
C ILE A 51 -37.83 3.56 13.83
N PRO A 52 -39.14 3.35 14.08
CA PRO A 52 -39.80 3.93 15.24
C PRO A 52 -39.38 3.20 16.52
N ILE A 53 -38.99 3.98 17.51
CA ILE A 53 -38.73 3.51 18.88
C ILE A 53 -40.09 3.24 19.50
N PHE A 54 -40.42 1.95 19.76
CA PHE A 54 -41.57 1.58 20.54
C PHE A 54 -41.27 1.77 22.02
N THR A 55 -41.93 2.73 22.64
CA THR A 55 -42.02 2.84 24.09
C THR A 55 -43.08 1.90 24.61
N PHE A 56 -42.70 0.93 25.45
CA PHE A 56 -43.64 0.08 26.17
C PHE A 56 -44.23 0.83 27.36
N HIS A 57 -45.56 0.99 27.37
CA HIS A 57 -46.32 1.31 28.55
C HIS A 57 -46.86 0.01 29.18
N PRO A 58 -46.86 -0.12 30.51
CA PRO A 58 -47.42 -1.28 31.17
C PRO A 58 -48.94 -1.16 31.29
N LEU A 59 -49.69 -2.08 30.74
CA LEU A 59 -51.09 -2.30 31.05
C LEU A 59 -51.26 -3.59 31.84
N ASN A 60 -51.76 -3.36 33.07
CA ASN A 60 -52.22 -4.39 33.98
C ASN A 60 -53.59 -4.93 33.55
N GLN A 61 -53.81 -6.21 33.89
CA GLN A 61 -55.07 -6.95 34.14
C GLN A 61 -55.66 -7.87 33.07
N LEU A 62 -55.86 -9.09 33.60
CA LEU A 62 -56.90 -10.05 33.42
C LEU A 62 -56.81 -11.12 32.31
N GLY A 63 -56.82 -12.38 32.82
CA GLY A 63 -57.69 -13.46 32.25
C GLY A 63 -56.98 -14.67 31.67
N LYS A 64 -56.87 -15.67 32.51
CA LYS A 64 -56.80 -17.14 32.23
C LYS A 64 -57.03 -17.57 30.78
N TYR A 65 -55.99 -18.08 30.13
CA TYR A 65 -56.02 -19.26 29.26
C TYR A 65 -54.64 -19.89 29.19
N ARG A 66 -54.55 -21.19 29.54
CA ARG A 66 -53.34 -22.02 29.37
C ARG A 66 -53.19 -22.35 27.86
N ALA A 67 -52.20 -21.80 27.23
CA ALA A 67 -51.68 -22.32 25.99
C ALA A 67 -50.17 -22.55 26.21
N PHE A 68 -49.76 -23.83 26.15
CA PHE A 68 -48.35 -24.22 26.10
C PHE A 68 -47.79 -23.75 24.76
N ALA A 69 -47.15 -22.63 24.74
CA ALA A 69 -46.29 -22.23 23.63
C ALA A 69 -44.88 -22.73 23.93
N LEU A 70 -44.44 -23.75 23.21
CA LEU A 70 -43.08 -24.23 23.19
C LEU A 70 -42.23 -23.14 22.49
N ILE A 71 -41.65 -22.25 23.26
CA ILE A 71 -40.71 -21.27 22.73
C ILE A 71 -39.39 -22.01 22.49
N MET A 72 -39.19 -22.43 21.27
CA MET A 72 -37.85 -22.78 20.75
C MET A 72 -37.03 -21.49 20.73
N THR A 73 -36.36 -21.22 21.83
CA THR A 73 -35.28 -20.21 21.84
C THR A 73 -34.11 -20.79 21.07
N SER A 74 -34.13 -20.61 19.77
CA SER A 74 -32.90 -20.68 18.99
C SER A 74 -32.02 -19.51 19.48
N SER A 75 -31.16 -19.81 20.47
CA SER A 75 -30.03 -18.94 20.79
C SER A 75 -29.16 -18.86 19.55
N PHE A 76 -29.48 -17.93 18.66
CA PHE A 76 -28.48 -17.41 17.76
C PHE A 76 -27.43 -16.77 18.66
N CYS A 77 -26.40 -17.53 19.03
CA CYS A 77 -25.13 -16.96 19.45
C CYS A 77 -24.59 -16.13 18.26
N CYS A 78 -25.02 -14.88 18.19
CA CYS A 78 -24.37 -13.88 17.42
C CYS A 78 -22.99 -13.71 18.09
N ALA A 79 -22.02 -14.53 17.69
CA ALA A 79 -20.64 -14.18 17.96
C ALA A 79 -20.48 -12.73 17.49
N PRO A 80 -19.93 -11.82 18.31
CA PRO A 80 -19.66 -10.49 17.83
C PRO A 80 -18.83 -10.67 16.55
N CYS A 81 -19.35 -10.21 15.41
CA CYS A 81 -18.53 -10.04 14.22
C CYS A 81 -17.45 -9.04 14.62
N LEU A 82 -16.33 -9.53 15.11
CA LEU A 82 -15.11 -8.75 15.25
C LEU A 82 -14.75 -8.36 13.82
N GLY A 83 -15.12 -7.13 13.44
CA GLY A 83 -14.83 -6.60 12.12
C GLY A 83 -13.33 -6.68 11.88
N TYR A 84 -12.92 -6.82 10.62
CA TYR A 84 -11.52 -6.83 10.24
C TYR A 84 -10.77 -5.62 10.83
N ASP A 85 -9.67 -5.89 11.50
CA ASP A 85 -8.80 -4.87 12.12
C ASP A 85 -7.42 -4.85 11.44
N PRO A 86 -7.17 -3.88 10.55
CA PRO A 86 -5.86 -3.75 9.89
C PRO A 86 -4.75 -3.29 10.85
N VAL A 87 -5.10 -2.83 12.05
CA VAL A 87 -4.17 -2.32 13.07
C VAL A 87 -4.10 -3.22 14.31
N GLY A 88 -4.57 -4.45 14.20
CA GLY A 88 -4.60 -5.43 15.27
C GLY A 88 -3.22 -5.93 15.72
N ALA A 89 -3.23 -6.99 16.51
CA ALA A 89 -2.03 -7.56 17.12
C ALA A 89 -0.92 -7.89 16.10
N LEU A 90 0.31 -7.71 16.52
CA LEU A 90 1.51 -8.02 15.75
C LEU A 90 2.21 -9.24 16.32
N PHE A 91 2.83 -10.04 15.45
CA PHE A 91 3.81 -11.04 15.85
C PHE A 91 5.10 -10.37 16.33
N ASP A 92 5.83 -11.04 17.22
CA ASP A 92 7.21 -10.66 17.51
C ASP A 92 8.05 -10.75 16.24
N LEU A 93 9.14 -10.01 16.19
CA LEU A 93 10.05 -10.01 15.06
C LEU A 93 11.26 -10.87 15.37
N GLU A 94 11.70 -11.67 14.40
CA GLU A 94 13.02 -12.29 14.44
C GLU A 94 14.10 -11.23 14.19
N GLU A 95 15.36 -11.56 14.48
CA GLU A 95 16.50 -10.73 14.11
C GLU A 95 16.56 -10.55 12.60
N SER A 96 16.75 -9.32 12.14
CA SER A 96 16.80 -9.02 10.71
C SER A 96 18.14 -9.47 10.11
N HIS A 97 18.07 -10.08 8.93
CA HIS A 97 19.24 -10.52 8.18
C HIS A 97 19.70 -9.41 7.23
N SER A 98 20.95 -8.96 7.39
CA SER A 98 21.60 -8.04 6.45
C SER A 98 22.50 -8.87 5.54
N ILE A 99 22.13 -9.02 4.27
CA ILE A 99 22.85 -9.84 3.30
C ILE A 99 23.10 -9.05 2.01
N GLU A 100 23.92 -9.59 1.14
CA GLU A 100 24.19 -9.07 -0.19
C GLU A 100 24.06 -10.20 -1.21
N ILE A 101 23.53 -9.89 -2.39
CA ILE A 101 23.52 -10.78 -3.53
C ILE A 101 24.21 -10.11 -4.70
N GLN A 102 24.87 -10.90 -5.55
CA GLN A 102 25.42 -10.37 -6.80
C GLN A 102 24.28 -10.11 -7.78
N SER A 103 24.30 -8.94 -8.41
CA SER A 103 23.42 -8.65 -9.53
C SER A 103 23.84 -9.47 -10.75
N SER A 104 22.88 -9.91 -11.54
CA SER A 104 23.11 -10.48 -12.87
C SER A 104 23.74 -9.48 -13.85
N HIS A 105 23.73 -8.20 -13.53
CA HIS A 105 24.28 -7.11 -14.32
C HIS A 105 25.49 -6.44 -13.66
N GLU A 106 26.55 -6.25 -14.44
CA GLU A 106 27.71 -5.40 -14.13
C GLU A 106 28.51 -5.76 -12.86
N GLY A 107 28.36 -6.98 -12.32
CA GLY A 107 29.08 -7.43 -11.12
C GLY A 107 28.81 -6.56 -9.87
N ARG A 108 27.62 -5.99 -9.78
CA ARG A 108 27.17 -5.16 -8.64
C ARG A 108 26.67 -6.07 -7.52
N ASP A 109 26.92 -5.69 -6.29
CA ASP A 109 26.28 -6.30 -5.12
C ASP A 109 25.00 -5.54 -4.80
N ILE A 110 23.92 -6.27 -4.51
CA ILE A 110 22.63 -5.71 -4.11
C ILE A 110 22.46 -5.95 -2.62
N PRO A 111 22.66 -4.94 -1.77
CA PRO A 111 22.48 -5.09 -0.34
C PRO A 111 20.98 -5.18 0.01
N LEU A 112 20.65 -6.15 0.86
CA LEU A 112 19.28 -6.46 1.29
C LEU A 112 19.16 -6.42 2.81
N LEU A 113 17.98 -6.01 3.28
CA LEU A 113 17.59 -6.16 4.67
C LEU A 113 16.31 -7.00 4.70
N ILE A 114 16.42 -8.21 5.24
CA ILE A 114 15.34 -9.20 5.32
C ILE A 114 14.86 -9.27 6.76
N SER A 115 13.57 -9.13 6.97
CA SER A 115 12.94 -9.29 8.29
C SER A 115 11.84 -10.34 8.23
N LEU A 116 11.81 -11.22 9.21
CA LEU A 116 10.83 -12.30 9.34
C LEU A 116 10.03 -12.11 10.64
N PRO A 117 8.74 -12.45 10.64
CA PRO A 117 7.96 -12.52 11.87
C PRO A 117 8.33 -13.79 12.64
N GLY A 118 8.18 -13.77 13.96
CA GLY A 118 8.29 -14.93 14.85
C GLY A 118 7.16 -15.95 14.64
N LYS A 119 6.83 -16.22 13.40
CA LYS A 119 5.79 -17.12 12.94
C LYS A 119 6.38 -18.15 11.98
N ASN A 120 6.18 -19.41 12.26
CA ASN A 120 6.63 -20.50 11.39
C ASN A 120 5.75 -20.63 10.13
N GLY A 121 6.33 -21.27 9.10
CA GLY A 121 5.65 -21.62 7.85
C GLY A 121 5.97 -20.71 6.69
N LEU A 122 5.27 -20.95 5.60
CA LEU A 122 5.46 -20.26 4.32
C LEU A 122 4.75 -18.90 4.37
N LEU A 123 5.51 -17.83 4.28
CA LEU A 123 5.05 -16.44 4.45
C LEU A 123 4.88 -15.77 3.08
N PRO A 124 3.82 -15.00 2.85
CA PRO A 124 3.79 -14.08 1.72
C PRO A 124 4.90 -13.04 1.89
N VAL A 125 5.45 -12.57 0.77
CA VAL A 125 6.64 -11.71 0.75
C VAL A 125 6.28 -10.31 0.29
N ILE A 126 6.86 -9.29 0.92
CA ILE A 126 6.80 -7.91 0.45
C ILE A 126 8.22 -7.43 0.15
N LEU A 127 8.47 -7.12 -1.14
CA LEU A 127 9.67 -6.43 -1.56
C LEU A 127 9.46 -4.91 -1.47
N PHE A 128 10.49 -4.18 -1.05
CA PHE A 128 10.43 -2.72 -0.97
C PHE A 128 11.61 -2.07 -1.69
N SER A 129 11.29 -1.17 -2.63
CA SER A 129 12.24 -0.34 -3.40
C SER A 129 12.21 1.10 -2.87
N HIS A 130 13.34 1.59 -2.35
CA HIS A 130 13.47 2.93 -1.78
C HIS A 130 13.45 4.06 -2.83
N GLY A 131 13.19 5.29 -2.40
CA GLY A 131 13.31 6.50 -3.22
C GLY A 131 14.76 6.80 -3.62
N LEU A 132 14.96 7.73 -4.54
CA LEU A 132 16.29 8.19 -4.95
C LEU A 132 17.07 8.76 -3.74
N GLY A 133 18.30 8.29 -3.54
CA GLY A 133 19.12 8.65 -2.38
C GLY A 133 18.69 7.97 -1.06
N GLY A 134 17.79 6.98 -1.11
CA GLY A 134 17.39 6.19 0.05
C GLY A 134 18.26 4.95 0.27
N SER A 135 17.84 4.09 1.22
CA SER A 135 18.54 2.84 1.50
C SER A 135 17.58 1.75 2.01
N ARG A 136 18.10 0.52 2.09
CA ARG A 136 17.41 -0.63 2.71
C ARG A 136 17.04 -0.41 4.18
N ASN A 137 17.74 0.50 4.86
CA ASN A 137 17.53 0.81 6.28
C ASN A 137 16.41 1.83 6.53
N GLY A 138 15.97 2.54 5.49
CA GLY A 138 14.84 3.46 5.58
C GLY A 138 13.49 2.77 5.66
N TYR A 139 12.44 3.56 5.87
CA TYR A 139 11.04 3.08 5.92
C TYR A 139 10.80 2.05 7.03
N LYS A 140 11.49 2.22 8.16
CA LYS A 140 11.43 1.29 9.29
C LYS A 140 9.99 1.07 9.79
N TYR A 141 9.15 2.12 9.77
CA TYR A 141 7.77 2.04 10.22
C TYR A 141 6.98 0.96 9.47
N VAL A 142 6.94 0.98 8.13
CA VAL A 142 6.23 -0.05 7.35
C VAL A 142 6.95 -1.41 7.40
N ARG A 143 8.29 -1.44 7.41
CA ARG A 143 9.04 -2.69 7.53
C ARG A 143 8.66 -3.44 8.79
N THR A 144 8.77 -2.76 9.95
CA THR A 144 8.43 -3.35 11.25
C THR A 144 6.97 -3.75 11.31
N TYR A 145 6.10 -2.91 10.80
CA TYR A 145 4.66 -3.15 10.85
C TYR A 145 4.25 -4.33 9.97
N TRP A 146 4.63 -4.35 8.68
CA TRP A 146 4.29 -5.47 7.79
C TRP A 146 4.89 -6.79 8.25
N THR A 147 6.13 -6.76 8.76
CA THR A 147 6.73 -7.98 9.33
C THR A 147 5.91 -8.47 10.52
N GLY A 148 5.56 -7.59 11.46
CA GLY A 148 4.68 -7.93 12.59
C GLY A 148 3.29 -8.42 12.18
N ARG A 149 2.80 -8.06 11.00
CA ARG A 149 1.55 -8.57 10.43
C ARG A 149 1.68 -9.94 9.76
N GLY A 150 2.86 -10.53 9.78
CA GLY A 150 3.09 -11.90 9.30
C GLY A 150 3.62 -11.99 7.87
N TYR A 151 4.23 -10.94 7.34
CA TYR A 151 4.90 -10.93 6.04
C TYR A 151 6.41 -11.09 6.20
N ALA A 152 7.06 -11.87 5.33
CA ALA A 152 8.49 -11.73 5.12
C ALA A 152 8.73 -10.43 4.34
N THR A 153 9.58 -9.54 4.84
CA THR A 153 9.87 -8.28 4.16
C THR A 153 11.32 -8.22 3.70
N ILE A 154 11.55 -7.79 2.47
CA ILE A 154 12.87 -7.65 1.86
C ILE A 154 13.01 -6.22 1.33
N PHE A 155 13.87 -5.44 1.97
CA PHE A 155 14.16 -4.06 1.60
C PHE A 155 15.45 -4.02 0.79
N LEU A 156 15.34 -3.61 -0.47
CA LEU A 156 16.46 -3.55 -1.40
C LEU A 156 17.19 -2.20 -1.28
N GLN A 157 18.51 -2.24 -1.39
CA GLN A 157 19.33 -1.07 -1.70
C GLN A 157 19.75 -1.16 -3.16
N HIS A 158 19.62 -0.04 -3.88
CA HIS A 158 19.91 0.03 -5.31
C HIS A 158 21.18 0.84 -5.55
N PRO A 159 22.38 0.19 -5.72
CA PRO A 159 23.63 0.89 -5.95
C PRO A 159 23.57 1.83 -7.17
N GLY A 160 24.19 3.01 -7.04
CA GLY A 160 24.15 4.06 -8.06
C GLY A 160 22.94 4.98 -8.01
N SER A 161 21.96 4.69 -7.11
CA SER A 161 20.80 5.55 -6.87
C SER A 161 20.36 5.57 -5.41
N ASP A 162 21.24 5.15 -4.52
CA ASP A 162 21.06 5.00 -3.08
C ASP A 162 21.71 6.13 -2.27
N GLU A 163 21.74 5.98 -0.96
CA GLU A 163 22.28 6.98 -0.02
C GLU A 163 23.80 7.25 -0.18
N SER A 164 24.56 6.39 -0.88
CA SER A 164 25.98 6.63 -1.17
C SER A 164 26.20 7.93 -1.95
N LEU A 165 25.22 8.35 -2.74
CA LEU A 165 25.21 9.63 -3.44
C LEU A 165 25.24 10.86 -2.52
N LEU A 166 24.93 10.69 -1.25
CA LEU A 166 24.80 11.80 -0.28
C LEU A 166 25.95 11.85 0.72
N GLN A 167 26.85 10.87 0.67
CA GLN A 167 27.96 10.76 1.63
C GLN A 167 29.07 11.74 1.31
N GLY A 168 29.49 12.54 2.31
CA GLY A 168 30.63 13.43 2.22
C GLY A 168 30.49 14.62 1.26
N VAL A 169 29.24 14.94 0.83
CA VAL A 169 28.99 16.00 -0.14
C VAL A 169 28.18 17.15 0.43
N SER A 170 28.38 18.36 -0.10
CA SER A 170 27.55 19.51 0.25
C SER A 170 26.12 19.37 -0.29
N PRO A 171 25.13 20.10 0.27
CA PRO A 171 23.74 20.05 -0.20
C PRO A 171 23.56 20.34 -1.71
N SER A 172 24.35 21.23 -2.27
CA SER A 172 24.33 21.57 -3.70
C SER A 172 24.90 20.45 -4.57
N GLN A 173 25.94 19.78 -4.08
CA GLN A 173 26.52 18.60 -4.74
C GLN A 173 25.56 17.42 -4.65
N ALA A 174 24.96 17.18 -3.49
CA ALA A 174 23.94 16.14 -3.29
C ALA A 174 22.80 16.27 -4.31
N LEU A 175 22.25 17.47 -4.50
CA LEU A 175 21.19 17.70 -5.49
C LEU A 175 21.65 17.41 -6.93
N ARG A 176 22.89 17.78 -7.29
CA ARG A 176 23.45 17.44 -8.60
C ARG A 176 23.61 15.94 -8.80
N GLN A 177 24.13 15.24 -7.79
CA GLN A 177 24.30 13.78 -7.83
C GLN A 177 22.96 13.07 -7.95
N LEU A 178 21.95 13.45 -7.15
CA LEU A 178 20.60 12.89 -7.25
C LEU A 178 20.00 13.11 -8.66
N ARG A 179 20.13 14.32 -9.22
CA ARG A 179 19.65 14.58 -10.60
C ARG A 179 20.41 13.75 -11.64
N GLY A 180 21.73 13.61 -11.48
CA GLY A 180 22.56 12.79 -12.35
C GLY A 180 22.25 11.30 -12.26
N ALA A 181 21.78 10.83 -11.09
CA ALA A 181 21.40 9.43 -10.87
C ALA A 181 19.97 9.10 -11.32
N ALA A 182 19.11 10.10 -11.53
CA ALA A 182 17.74 9.92 -12.02
C ALA A 182 17.70 9.60 -13.53
N THR A 183 18.36 8.52 -13.93
CA THR A 183 18.56 8.14 -15.33
C THR A 183 17.76 6.89 -15.71
N ARG A 184 17.52 6.71 -17.02
CA ARG A 184 16.93 5.46 -17.55
C ARG A 184 17.81 4.24 -17.22
N LYS A 185 19.14 4.39 -17.24
CA LYS A 185 20.07 3.33 -16.87
C LYS A 185 19.81 2.86 -15.44
N ASN A 186 19.85 3.75 -14.47
CA ASN A 186 19.62 3.41 -13.07
C ASN A 186 18.20 2.86 -12.84
N MET A 187 17.20 3.34 -13.60
CA MET A 187 15.85 2.78 -13.53
C MET A 187 15.79 1.33 -14.02
N ASN A 188 16.51 1.00 -15.11
CA ASN A 188 16.60 -0.37 -15.60
C ASN A 188 17.34 -1.25 -14.59
N LEU A 189 18.47 -0.82 -14.06
CA LEU A 189 19.23 -1.55 -13.04
C LEU A 189 18.37 -1.86 -11.81
N ARG A 190 17.52 -0.93 -11.36
CA ARG A 190 16.58 -1.18 -10.25
C ARG A 190 15.56 -2.26 -10.57
N VAL A 191 15.07 -2.28 -11.79
CA VAL A 191 14.14 -3.33 -12.25
C VAL A 191 14.85 -4.69 -12.28
N ASP A 192 16.09 -4.71 -12.76
CA ASP A 192 16.93 -5.91 -12.80
C ASP A 192 17.28 -6.37 -11.36
N ASP A 193 17.63 -5.45 -10.46
CA ASP A 193 17.85 -5.76 -9.03
C ASP A 193 16.63 -6.45 -8.38
N VAL A 194 15.40 -6.02 -8.71
CA VAL A 194 14.17 -6.68 -8.20
C VAL A 194 14.04 -8.08 -8.79
N THR A 195 14.35 -8.27 -10.06
CA THR A 195 14.32 -9.59 -10.71
C THR A 195 15.34 -10.54 -10.07
N ASP A 196 16.58 -10.06 -9.87
CA ASP A 196 17.64 -10.85 -9.22
C ASP A 196 17.24 -11.31 -7.80
N VAL A 197 16.54 -10.44 -7.04
CA VAL A 197 16.02 -10.80 -5.70
C VAL A 197 14.92 -11.85 -5.80
N LEU A 198 14.00 -11.76 -6.76
CA LEU A 198 12.94 -12.75 -6.97
C LEU A 198 13.54 -14.13 -7.31
N ASP A 199 14.58 -14.16 -8.13
CA ASP A 199 15.31 -15.39 -8.48
C ASP A 199 16.04 -15.96 -7.23
N ALA A 200 16.75 -15.11 -6.48
CA ALA A 200 17.44 -15.50 -5.26
C ALA A 200 16.50 -16.09 -4.22
N MET A 201 15.31 -15.51 -4.04
CA MET A 201 14.28 -16.00 -3.11
C MET A 201 13.88 -17.46 -3.45
N SER A 202 13.78 -17.80 -4.72
CA SER A 202 13.43 -19.14 -5.18
C SER A 202 14.50 -20.17 -4.78
N VAL A 203 15.77 -19.76 -4.81
CA VAL A 203 16.89 -20.57 -4.34
C VAL A 203 16.87 -20.69 -2.83
N TRP A 204 16.74 -19.57 -2.10
CA TRP A 204 16.80 -19.57 -0.63
C TRP A 204 15.69 -20.39 0.02
N THR A 205 14.48 -20.34 -0.51
CA THR A 205 13.34 -21.06 0.08
C THR A 205 13.41 -22.56 -0.19
N SER A 206 14.17 -23.01 -1.19
CA SER A 206 14.35 -24.43 -1.54
C SER A 206 15.62 -25.05 -0.99
N ASP A 207 16.64 -24.27 -0.67
CA ASP A 207 17.91 -24.79 -0.11
C ASP A 207 17.79 -25.03 1.40
N LYS A 208 17.92 -26.29 1.80
CA LYS A 208 17.89 -26.72 3.23
C LYS A 208 18.96 -26.08 4.10
N LYS A 209 20.03 -25.54 3.52
CA LYS A 209 21.10 -24.84 4.25
C LYS A 209 20.82 -23.36 4.42
N SER A 210 19.83 -22.82 3.71
CA SER A 210 19.44 -21.42 3.79
C SER A 210 18.72 -21.13 5.11
N PRO A 211 18.98 -19.99 5.77
CA PRO A 211 18.18 -19.54 6.92
C PRO A 211 16.72 -19.24 6.53
N PHE A 212 16.43 -19.15 5.25
CA PHE A 212 15.10 -18.87 4.69
C PHE A 212 14.41 -20.14 4.15
N TYR A 213 14.94 -21.33 4.38
CA TYR A 213 14.38 -22.59 3.89
C TYR A 213 12.90 -22.74 4.32
N GLY A 214 12.00 -22.89 3.34
CA GLY A 214 10.57 -23.07 3.58
C GLY A 214 9.86 -21.85 4.17
N ARG A 215 10.49 -20.66 4.18
CA ARG A 215 9.93 -19.46 4.83
C ARG A 215 9.23 -18.50 3.86
N MET A 216 9.56 -18.49 2.58
CA MET A 216 9.09 -17.48 1.63
C MET A 216 8.22 -18.08 0.53
N ASN A 217 7.00 -17.58 0.36
CA ASN A 217 6.11 -17.94 -0.74
C ASN A 217 6.45 -17.10 -1.97
N THR A 218 7.31 -17.63 -2.83
CA THR A 218 7.79 -16.95 -4.05
C THR A 218 6.71 -16.77 -5.12
N ASN A 219 5.56 -17.43 -5.00
CA ASN A 219 4.41 -17.24 -5.89
C ASN A 219 3.42 -16.19 -5.40
N ASN A 220 3.69 -15.58 -4.23
CA ASN A 220 2.79 -14.64 -3.59
C ASN A 220 3.55 -13.42 -3.06
N VAL A 221 4.05 -12.61 -3.99
CA VAL A 221 4.92 -11.47 -3.72
C VAL A 221 4.15 -10.16 -3.93
N GLY A 222 4.23 -9.28 -2.94
CA GLY A 222 3.87 -7.88 -3.04
C GLY A 222 5.11 -7.03 -3.36
N LEU A 223 4.95 -6.00 -4.17
CA LEU A 223 6.02 -5.05 -4.46
C LEU A 223 5.59 -3.65 -4.05
N ALA A 224 6.30 -3.06 -3.10
CA ALA A 224 6.10 -1.68 -2.67
C ALA A 224 7.29 -0.80 -3.07
N GLY A 225 7.03 0.49 -3.23
CA GLY A 225 8.11 1.45 -3.42
C GLY A 225 7.68 2.89 -3.23
N HIS A 226 8.65 3.74 -2.91
CA HIS A 226 8.44 5.16 -2.75
C HIS A 226 9.19 5.96 -3.82
N SER A 227 8.55 6.98 -4.41
CA SER A 227 9.18 7.90 -5.35
C SER A 227 9.83 7.15 -6.54
N MET A 228 11.14 7.17 -6.72
CA MET A 228 11.85 6.37 -7.74
C MET A 228 11.59 4.86 -7.57
N GLY A 229 11.44 4.39 -6.33
CA GLY A 229 11.05 3.00 -6.04
C GLY A 229 9.60 2.70 -6.47
N ALA A 230 8.69 3.66 -6.39
CA ALA A 230 7.35 3.50 -6.93
C ALA A 230 7.38 3.34 -8.46
N ILE A 231 8.26 4.09 -9.16
CA ILE A 231 8.45 3.90 -10.61
C ILE A 231 9.04 2.52 -10.91
N THR A 232 9.98 2.02 -10.09
CA THR A 232 10.48 0.64 -10.22
C THR A 232 9.33 -0.36 -10.12
N SER A 233 8.46 -0.20 -9.11
CA SER A 233 7.28 -1.05 -8.94
C SER A 233 6.30 -0.94 -10.11
N GLN A 234 6.03 0.27 -10.60
CA GLN A 234 5.18 0.50 -11.79
C GLN A 234 5.67 -0.27 -13.01
N LEU A 235 6.98 -0.26 -13.25
CA LEU A 235 7.59 -0.99 -14.38
C LEU A 235 7.44 -2.51 -14.23
N MET A 236 7.65 -3.03 -13.02
CA MET A 236 7.54 -4.46 -12.71
C MET A 236 6.13 -5.01 -12.81
N ILE A 237 5.10 -4.17 -12.68
CA ILE A 237 3.69 -4.56 -12.83
C ILE A 237 3.12 -4.30 -14.22
N GLY A 238 3.93 -3.83 -15.16
CA GLY A 238 3.55 -3.73 -16.56
C GLY A 238 3.24 -2.32 -17.07
N GLN A 239 3.73 -1.26 -16.40
CA GLN A 239 3.71 0.09 -16.99
C GLN A 239 4.36 0.05 -18.37
N GLN A 240 3.64 0.52 -19.37
CA GLN A 240 4.15 0.64 -20.73
C GLN A 240 5.16 1.79 -20.82
N ARG A 241 6.23 1.58 -21.57
CA ARG A 241 7.25 2.61 -21.84
C ARG A 241 7.35 2.82 -23.35
N TRP A 242 7.43 4.08 -23.73
CA TRP A 242 7.68 4.42 -25.13
C TRP A 242 9.05 3.87 -25.56
N LEU A 243 9.07 3.13 -26.68
CA LEU A 243 10.27 2.50 -27.26
C LEU A 243 11.02 1.51 -26.32
N SER A 244 10.31 0.81 -25.44
CA SER A 244 10.92 -0.17 -24.56
C SER A 244 9.97 -1.34 -24.34
N SER A 245 10.53 -2.55 -24.18
CA SER A 245 9.72 -3.70 -23.80
C SER A 245 9.13 -3.50 -22.40
N THR A 246 7.89 -3.95 -22.23
CA THR A 246 7.23 -3.97 -20.92
C THR A 246 7.81 -5.12 -20.10
N LYS A 247 8.24 -4.83 -18.87
CA LYS A 247 8.57 -5.85 -17.91
C LYS A 247 7.36 -6.06 -17.01
N LYS A 248 6.86 -7.28 -16.93
CA LYS A 248 5.84 -7.69 -15.96
C LYS A 248 6.27 -9.01 -15.39
N ASP A 249 6.46 -9.05 -14.07
CA ASP A 249 6.76 -10.29 -13.38
C ASP A 249 5.48 -10.92 -12.84
N LYS A 250 5.31 -12.23 -13.09
CA LYS A 250 4.11 -12.98 -12.70
C LYS A 250 4.07 -13.33 -11.22
N GLN A 251 5.21 -13.30 -10.53
CA GLN A 251 5.29 -13.52 -9.09
C GLN A 251 4.69 -12.35 -8.32
N ILE A 252 4.70 -11.13 -8.90
CA ILE A 252 4.15 -9.93 -8.27
C ILE A 252 2.63 -9.92 -8.40
N ARG A 253 1.96 -10.17 -7.27
CA ARG A 253 0.51 -10.31 -7.18
C ARG A 253 -0.21 -8.99 -6.90
N ALA A 254 0.47 -8.04 -6.24
CA ALA A 254 -0.09 -6.75 -5.87
C ALA A 254 1.03 -5.72 -5.71
N ALA A 255 0.72 -4.41 -5.86
CA ALA A 255 1.70 -3.35 -5.70
C ALA A 255 1.19 -2.17 -4.88
N VAL A 256 2.07 -1.61 -4.01
CA VAL A 256 1.85 -0.36 -3.29
C VAL A 256 2.80 0.71 -3.82
N LEU A 257 2.23 1.78 -4.35
CA LEU A 257 2.94 2.84 -5.06
C LEU A 257 2.86 4.15 -4.25
N MET A 258 3.89 4.44 -3.44
CA MET A 258 3.96 5.65 -2.62
C MET A 258 4.60 6.79 -3.42
N SER A 259 3.90 7.90 -3.59
CA SER A 259 4.30 9.01 -4.44
C SER A 259 4.65 8.56 -5.87
N PRO A 260 3.75 7.86 -6.58
CA PRO A 260 4.00 7.40 -7.93
C PRO A 260 4.21 8.57 -8.90
N SER A 261 4.80 8.33 -10.05
CA SER A 261 5.04 9.36 -11.07
C SER A 261 4.71 8.88 -12.47
N SER A 262 3.97 9.68 -13.22
CA SER A 262 3.82 9.50 -14.67
C SER A 262 4.94 10.19 -15.42
N THR A 263 5.25 9.71 -16.62
CA THR A 263 6.24 10.38 -17.50
C THR A 263 5.53 11.39 -18.39
N SER A 264 6.22 12.47 -18.77
CA SER A 264 5.70 13.45 -19.75
C SER A 264 5.78 12.96 -21.19
N LEU A 265 6.42 11.80 -21.42
CA LEU A 265 6.68 11.29 -22.79
C LEU A 265 5.49 10.57 -23.41
N GLN A 266 4.49 10.18 -22.60
CA GLN A 266 3.27 9.52 -23.06
C GLN A 266 2.11 9.83 -22.10
N SER A 267 0.88 9.69 -22.56
CA SER A 267 -0.29 9.86 -21.69
C SER A 267 -0.33 8.80 -20.58
N ALA A 268 -0.93 9.13 -19.45
CA ALA A 268 -1.12 8.15 -18.38
C ALA A 268 -1.95 6.95 -18.88
N GLY A 269 -2.96 7.17 -19.74
CA GLY A 269 -3.77 6.10 -20.33
C GLY A 269 -2.93 5.09 -21.13
N SER A 270 -2.04 5.58 -22.01
CA SER A 270 -1.15 4.67 -22.75
C SER A 270 -0.07 4.00 -21.87
N ALA A 271 0.32 4.64 -20.75
CA ALA A 271 1.29 4.05 -19.85
C ALA A 271 0.70 2.97 -18.93
N PHE A 272 -0.53 3.16 -18.44
CA PHE A 272 -1.10 2.35 -17.35
C PHE A 272 -2.38 1.60 -17.73
N GLY A 273 -3.01 1.90 -18.85
CA GLY A 273 -4.29 1.30 -19.25
C GLY A 273 -4.27 -0.23 -19.41
N ALA A 274 -3.10 -0.85 -19.58
CA ALA A 274 -2.92 -2.29 -19.67
C ALA A 274 -2.46 -2.96 -18.35
N VAL A 275 -2.27 -2.19 -17.27
CA VAL A 275 -1.83 -2.73 -15.98
C VAL A 275 -3.00 -3.42 -15.29
N THR A 276 -2.91 -4.74 -15.13
CA THR A 276 -3.95 -5.57 -14.50
C THR A 276 -3.61 -6.01 -13.08
N THR A 277 -2.38 -5.80 -12.63
CA THR A 277 -1.96 -6.09 -11.27
C THR A 277 -2.67 -5.16 -10.29
N PRO A 278 -3.29 -5.67 -9.21
CA PRO A 278 -3.90 -4.83 -8.17
C PRO A 278 -2.93 -3.77 -7.64
N CYS A 279 -3.40 -2.53 -7.52
CA CYS A 279 -2.56 -1.40 -7.12
C CYS A 279 -3.22 -0.55 -6.04
N LEU A 280 -2.43 -0.19 -5.03
CA LEU A 280 -2.76 0.85 -4.06
C LEU A 280 -1.79 2.03 -4.25
N LEU A 281 -2.32 3.18 -4.63
CA LEU A 281 -1.56 4.41 -4.84
C LEU A 281 -1.70 5.31 -3.61
N LEU A 282 -0.58 5.84 -3.12
CA LEU A 282 -0.55 6.76 -2.01
C LEU A 282 0.11 8.07 -2.45
N THR A 283 -0.54 9.19 -2.19
CA THR A 283 0.01 10.53 -2.41
C THR A 283 -0.47 11.50 -1.32
N GLY A 284 0.03 12.72 -1.34
CA GLY A 284 -0.37 13.75 -0.40
C GLY A 284 -0.83 15.02 -1.11
N THR A 285 -1.64 15.85 -0.44
CA THR A 285 -2.10 17.13 -1.02
C THR A 285 -0.98 18.15 -1.20
N ARG A 286 0.22 17.87 -0.66
CA ARG A 286 1.45 18.68 -0.81
C ARG A 286 2.63 17.86 -1.34
N ASP A 287 2.36 16.69 -1.94
CA ASP A 287 3.37 15.77 -2.46
C ASP A 287 3.93 16.28 -3.80
N THR A 288 4.83 17.24 -3.72
CA THR A 288 5.52 17.83 -4.86
C THR A 288 7.03 17.70 -4.71
N LEU A 289 7.74 17.62 -5.83
CA LEU A 289 9.19 17.68 -5.92
C LEU A 289 9.58 18.80 -6.88
N PRO A 290 9.76 20.04 -6.39
CA PRO A 290 9.97 21.22 -7.25
C PRO A 290 11.26 21.14 -8.08
N PHE A 291 12.19 20.27 -7.70
CA PHE A 291 13.47 20.07 -8.41
C PHE A 291 13.39 19.08 -9.58
N PHE A 292 12.26 18.35 -9.72
CA PHE A 292 12.02 17.41 -10.82
C PHE A 292 10.79 17.85 -11.61
N ARG A 293 10.90 17.86 -12.93
CA ARG A 293 9.77 18.21 -13.82
C ARG A 293 8.67 17.16 -13.72
N ASN A 294 7.41 17.59 -13.85
CA ASN A 294 6.21 16.73 -13.87
C ASN A 294 5.96 15.92 -12.59
N GLN A 295 6.32 16.49 -11.44
CA GLN A 295 6.09 15.91 -10.12
C GLN A 295 4.98 16.68 -9.38
N SER A 296 3.89 16.99 -10.07
CA SER A 296 2.70 17.60 -9.49
C SER A 296 1.75 16.54 -8.91
N ILE A 297 0.89 16.95 -8.01
CA ILE A 297 -0.16 16.10 -7.43
C ILE A 297 -1.06 15.53 -8.53
N ASP A 298 -1.44 16.36 -9.50
CA ASP A 298 -2.30 15.94 -10.63
C ASP A 298 -1.62 14.87 -11.48
N SER A 299 -0.29 15.00 -11.73
CA SER A 299 0.46 13.98 -12.47
C SER A 299 0.53 12.64 -11.74
N ARG A 300 0.57 12.65 -10.40
CA ARG A 300 0.54 11.44 -9.57
C ARG A 300 -0.82 10.80 -9.62
N ARG A 301 -1.89 11.57 -9.44
CA ARG A 301 -3.27 11.11 -9.45
C ARG A 301 -3.76 10.67 -10.84
N ALA A 302 -3.18 11.23 -11.91
CA ALA A 302 -3.48 10.80 -13.28
C ALA A 302 -3.20 9.30 -13.51
N ILE A 303 -2.28 8.70 -12.77
CA ILE A 303 -1.99 7.26 -12.83
C ILE A 303 -3.21 6.46 -12.37
N PHE A 304 -3.79 6.82 -11.21
CA PHE A 304 -4.98 6.15 -10.71
C PHE A 304 -6.14 6.21 -11.70
N SER A 305 -6.35 7.37 -12.30
CA SER A 305 -7.41 7.56 -13.31
C SER A 305 -7.19 6.72 -14.57
N ALA A 306 -5.93 6.40 -14.90
CA ALA A 306 -5.55 5.63 -16.08
C ALA A 306 -5.57 4.11 -15.87
N LEU A 307 -5.50 3.63 -14.63
CA LEU A 307 -5.55 2.20 -14.34
C LEU A 307 -6.93 1.61 -14.70
N PRO A 308 -6.99 0.35 -15.13
CA PRO A 308 -8.25 -0.36 -15.30
C PRO A 308 -9.08 -0.38 -14.02
N SER A 309 -10.41 -0.42 -14.18
CA SER A 309 -11.34 -0.51 -13.06
C SER A 309 -11.25 -1.85 -12.33
N GLY A 310 -11.55 -1.86 -11.05
CA GLY A 310 -11.77 -3.06 -10.26
C GLY A 310 -10.80 -3.28 -9.11
N ASN A 311 -9.49 -3.19 -9.35
CA ASN A 311 -8.48 -3.51 -8.33
C ASN A 311 -7.49 -2.37 -8.10
N ALA A 312 -7.93 -1.13 -8.28
CA ALA A 312 -7.13 0.07 -8.04
C ALA A 312 -7.72 0.88 -6.88
N TYR A 313 -6.84 1.30 -5.96
CA TYR A 313 -7.17 2.09 -4.78
C TYR A 313 -6.27 3.32 -4.72
N GLU A 314 -6.78 4.44 -4.23
CA GLU A 314 -6.00 5.65 -4.02
C GLU A 314 -6.20 6.18 -2.60
N LEU A 315 -5.10 6.47 -1.88
CA LEU A 315 -5.10 7.23 -0.63
C LEU A 315 -4.45 8.58 -0.86
N VAL A 316 -5.18 9.66 -0.58
CA VAL A 316 -4.65 11.03 -0.61
C VAL A 316 -4.58 11.57 0.82
N LEU A 317 -3.38 11.75 1.35
CA LEU A 317 -3.14 12.24 2.70
C LEU A 317 -3.14 13.78 2.73
N HIS A 318 -3.98 14.35 3.59
CA HIS A 318 -4.05 15.80 3.75
C HIS A 318 -2.73 16.36 4.33
N ASN A 319 -2.24 17.46 3.76
CA ASN A 319 -0.98 18.11 4.10
C ASN A 319 0.27 17.23 4.05
N ALA A 320 0.19 16.01 3.55
CA ALA A 320 1.35 15.17 3.36
C ALA A 320 2.21 15.69 2.20
N THR A 321 3.50 15.87 2.47
CA THR A 321 4.53 16.19 1.50
C THR A 321 5.16 14.91 0.94
N HIS A 322 6.10 15.03 0.02
CA HIS A 322 6.83 13.89 -0.53
C HIS A 322 7.53 13.05 0.54
N SER A 323 8.03 13.68 1.59
CA SER A 323 8.72 13.00 2.70
C SER A 323 7.78 12.25 3.66
N ALA A 324 6.47 12.47 3.61
CA ALA A 324 5.50 11.85 4.53
C ALA A 324 5.50 10.32 4.46
N PHE A 325 6.03 9.73 3.38
CA PHE A 325 6.11 8.28 3.16
C PHE A 325 7.43 7.66 3.61
N SER A 326 8.35 8.45 4.17
CA SER A 326 9.67 8.00 4.63
C SER A 326 9.90 8.31 6.10
N ASP A 327 10.97 7.74 6.69
CA ASP A 327 11.36 8.04 8.08
C ASP A 327 12.10 9.38 8.22
N ARG A 328 12.49 9.99 7.10
CA ARG A 328 13.32 11.20 7.06
C ARG A 328 12.67 12.26 6.19
N SER A 329 12.75 13.51 6.61
CA SER A 329 12.31 14.64 5.82
C SER A 329 13.39 15.06 4.81
N ILE A 330 12.96 15.41 3.60
CA ILE A 330 13.77 16.19 2.67
C ILE A 330 13.86 17.64 3.22
N ARG A 331 14.94 18.32 2.91
CA ARG A 331 15.13 19.72 3.33
C ARG A 331 13.86 20.56 3.10
N ASN A 332 13.41 21.26 4.13
CA ASN A 332 12.21 22.10 4.19
C ASN A 332 10.86 21.37 4.26
N ASP A 333 10.83 20.05 4.21
CA ASP A 333 9.62 19.30 4.53
C ASP A 333 9.44 19.21 6.06
N PRO A 334 8.22 19.19 6.56
CA PRO A 334 7.96 18.92 7.97
C PRO A 334 8.43 17.51 8.34
N PRO A 335 8.70 17.26 9.64
CA PRO A 335 9.02 15.92 10.11
C PRO A 335 7.87 14.94 9.78
N PRO A 336 8.16 13.63 9.67
CA PRO A 336 7.15 12.62 9.44
C PRO A 336 6.02 12.70 10.47
N ASN A 337 4.79 12.64 10.02
CA ASN A 337 3.61 12.69 10.87
C ASN A 337 3.19 11.26 11.27
N PRO A 338 3.19 10.91 12.57
CA PRO A 338 2.80 9.57 13.03
C PRO A 338 1.38 9.18 12.59
N LYS A 339 0.46 10.15 12.45
CA LYS A 339 -0.90 9.88 11.95
C LYS A 339 -0.90 9.45 10.48
N HIS A 340 -0.05 10.06 9.64
CA HIS A 340 0.12 9.61 8.26
C HIS A 340 0.70 8.20 8.21
N HIS A 341 1.74 7.91 9.00
CA HIS A 341 2.32 6.56 9.09
C HIS A 341 1.27 5.54 9.52
N ARG A 342 0.47 5.85 10.56
CA ARG A 342 -0.59 4.94 11.01
C ARG A 342 -1.65 4.67 9.94
N ALA A 343 -2.04 5.69 9.16
CA ALA A 343 -2.97 5.51 8.04
C ALA A 343 -2.37 4.67 6.91
N ILE A 344 -1.08 4.87 6.60
CA ILE A 344 -0.35 4.07 5.62
C ILE A 344 -0.25 2.62 6.08
N GLU A 345 0.14 2.36 7.33
CA GLU A 345 0.18 1.03 7.93
C GLU A 345 -1.15 0.30 7.81
N ALA A 346 -2.25 0.96 8.21
CA ALA A 346 -3.58 0.37 8.17
C ALA A 346 -4.03 -0.01 6.75
N ILE A 347 -3.97 0.94 5.82
CA ILE A 347 -4.50 0.69 4.46
C ILE A 347 -3.62 -0.27 3.65
N THR A 348 -2.29 -0.17 3.82
CA THR A 348 -1.39 -1.10 3.12
C THR A 348 -1.51 -2.51 3.68
N THR A 349 -1.72 -2.67 4.99
CA THR A 349 -1.97 -3.99 5.58
C THR A 349 -3.27 -4.59 5.06
N ALA A 350 -4.37 -3.83 5.06
CA ALA A 350 -5.63 -4.31 4.49
C ALA A 350 -5.46 -4.71 3.01
N PHE A 351 -4.68 -3.94 2.26
CA PHE A 351 -4.38 -4.25 0.87
C PHE A 351 -3.56 -5.54 0.72
N TRP A 352 -2.52 -5.72 1.52
CA TRP A 352 -1.72 -6.95 1.51
C TRP A 352 -2.53 -8.16 1.97
N ASP A 353 -3.32 -8.04 3.05
CA ASP A 353 -4.16 -9.12 3.54
C ASP A 353 -5.19 -9.56 2.49
N ALA A 354 -5.79 -8.61 1.76
CA ALA A 354 -6.73 -8.91 0.69
C ALA A 354 -6.08 -9.62 -0.50
N TYR A 355 -4.92 -9.13 -0.98
CA TYR A 355 -4.35 -9.59 -2.26
C TYR A 355 -3.23 -10.62 -2.13
N LEU A 356 -2.56 -10.71 -0.97
CA LEU A 356 -1.52 -11.71 -0.74
C LEU A 356 -1.98 -12.84 0.18
N GLN A 357 -2.96 -12.61 1.07
CA GLN A 357 -3.49 -13.65 1.94
C GLN A 357 -4.89 -14.13 1.52
N GLY A 358 -5.52 -13.47 0.55
CA GLY A 358 -6.88 -13.79 0.11
C GLY A 358 -7.94 -13.53 1.17
N ASN A 359 -7.69 -12.58 2.10
CA ASN A 359 -8.59 -12.27 3.18
C ASN A 359 -9.78 -11.44 2.66
N GLU A 360 -10.96 -12.05 2.61
CA GLU A 360 -12.19 -11.42 2.11
C GLU A 360 -12.68 -10.29 3.01
N ASP A 361 -12.48 -10.38 4.33
CA ASP A 361 -12.85 -9.30 5.26
C ASP A 361 -11.97 -8.06 5.05
N ALA A 362 -10.67 -8.24 4.77
CA ALA A 362 -9.79 -7.17 4.38
C ALA A 362 -10.21 -6.55 3.04
N ALA A 363 -10.57 -7.37 2.07
CA ALA A 363 -11.08 -6.89 0.78
C ALA A 363 -12.41 -6.12 0.92
N ASN A 364 -13.30 -6.58 1.79
CA ASN A 364 -14.54 -5.88 2.13
C ASN A 364 -14.26 -4.57 2.86
N TRP A 365 -13.32 -4.56 3.80
CA TRP A 365 -12.88 -3.35 4.50
C TRP A 365 -12.34 -2.28 3.52
N LEU A 366 -11.53 -2.69 2.52
CA LEU A 366 -11.04 -1.78 1.47
C LEU A 366 -12.16 -1.23 0.59
N ARG A 367 -13.23 -1.98 0.35
CA ARG A 367 -14.34 -1.54 -0.50
C ARG A 367 -15.40 -0.71 0.23
N ASN A 368 -15.67 -1.03 1.50
CA ASN A 368 -16.85 -0.54 2.21
C ASN A 368 -16.53 0.12 3.57
N GLY A 369 -15.27 0.14 3.96
CA GLY A 369 -14.79 0.57 5.27
C GLY A 369 -14.71 2.07 5.50
#